data_7362acc36ad51fde956bbd53885c8ca7
#
_entry.id   7362acc36ad51fde956bbd53885c8ca7
#
_cell.length_a   1.000
_cell.length_b   1.000
_cell.length_c   1.000
_cell.angle_alpha   90.00
_cell.angle_beta   90.00
_cell.angle_gamma   90.00
#
_symmetry.space_group_name_H-M   'P 1'
#
loop_
_entity.id
_entity.type
_entity.pdbx_description
1 polymer ?
#
loop_
_entity_poly.entity_id
_entity_poly.type
_entity_poly.pdbx_seq_one_letter_code
_entity_poly.pdbx_strand_id
1 'polypeptide(L)'
;MNTRYNEKTDELIHPVKIKENHSQAYQDLFVLTMLSGKKNGRYLEIGGNHPSAFNNTYLLETEFNWQGISVEIDQQFQSQWTNRLNKCYLADATTFDWREAIKNKGWKKKRFDYVSIDCEPPDITLKALENLPLDDYRFSVITFESDLYMYGPECRDIQRRILNDLGYQIVARDVANGGNQFEDWWIDPQVIDNLTWGPFISHGAEARTLFVK
;
A
#
# COMPACT_ATOMS: atom_id res chain seq x y z
N MET A 1 10.33 15.46 9.74
CA MET A 1 9.26 16.49 9.83
C MET A 1 7.96 15.76 9.82
N ASN A 2 7.18 15.92 10.89
CA ASN A 2 5.89 15.21 11.00
C ASN A 2 4.88 15.83 10.05
N THR A 3 4.20 15.01 9.30
CA THR A 3 2.98 15.41 8.59
C THR A 3 1.96 15.80 9.65
N ARG A 4 1.49 17.04 9.65
CA ARG A 4 0.50 17.54 10.60
C ARG A 4 -0.63 18.19 9.82
N TYR A 5 -1.85 18.03 10.32
CA TYR A 5 -2.97 18.83 9.86
C TYR A 5 -2.76 20.30 10.25
N ASN A 6 -3.08 21.18 9.35
CA ASN A 6 -3.15 22.61 9.67
C ASN A 6 -4.53 22.91 10.26
N GLU A 7 -4.60 23.01 11.57
CA GLU A 7 -5.84 23.28 12.30
C GLU A 7 -6.57 24.57 11.85
N LYS A 8 -5.88 25.46 11.13
CA LYS A 8 -6.46 26.71 10.62
C LYS A 8 -7.08 26.62 9.22
N THR A 9 -6.73 25.60 8.45
CA THR A 9 -7.12 25.50 7.01
C THR A 9 -7.74 24.17 6.64
N ASP A 10 -7.90 23.23 7.56
CA ASP A 10 -8.32 21.83 7.29
C ASP A 10 -7.50 21.17 6.14
N GLU A 11 -6.31 21.68 5.87
CA GLU A 11 -5.42 21.13 4.85
C GLU A 11 -4.44 20.14 5.46
N LEU A 12 -4.18 19.08 4.73
CA LEU A 12 -3.12 18.13 5.08
C LEU A 12 -1.78 18.84 4.96
N ILE A 13 -1.07 19.02 6.09
CA ILE A 13 0.32 19.52 6.05
C ILE A 13 1.23 18.33 5.80
N HIS A 14 1.56 18.15 4.55
CA HIS A 14 2.63 17.29 4.11
C HIS A 14 3.85 18.16 3.75
N PRO A 15 5.10 17.68 3.91
CA PRO A 15 6.28 18.41 3.47
C PRO A 15 6.26 18.78 1.98
N VAL A 16 5.37 18.14 1.21
CA VAL A 16 5.04 18.50 -0.17
C VAL A 16 3.53 18.72 -0.25
N LYS A 17 3.07 19.77 -0.94
CA LYS A 17 1.64 19.99 -1.22
C LYS A 17 1.12 18.86 -2.10
N ILE A 18 0.25 18.04 -1.53
CA ILE A 18 -0.52 17.02 -2.25
C ILE A 18 -1.87 17.66 -2.60
N LYS A 19 -2.21 17.71 -3.89
CA LYS A 19 -3.44 18.33 -4.37
C LYS A 19 -4.65 17.42 -4.18
N GLU A 20 -4.44 16.13 -4.46
CA GLU A 20 -5.48 15.10 -4.37
C GLU A 20 -4.83 13.73 -4.19
N ASN A 21 -5.56 12.79 -3.59
CA ASN A 21 -5.17 11.38 -3.61
C ASN A 21 -5.71 10.71 -4.86
N HIS A 22 -5.10 9.61 -5.26
CA HIS A 22 -5.52 8.79 -6.40
C HIS A 22 -5.94 7.39 -5.99
N SER A 23 -5.62 6.97 -4.77
CA SER A 23 -6.03 5.69 -4.21
C SER A 23 -7.51 5.68 -3.78
N GLN A 24 -8.06 4.51 -3.59
CA GLN A 24 -9.46 4.32 -3.20
C GLN A 24 -9.75 4.90 -1.81
N ALA A 25 -8.83 4.74 -0.87
CA ALA A 25 -9.04 5.10 0.53
C ALA A 25 -7.80 5.75 1.16
N TYR A 26 -7.14 6.67 0.45
CA TYR A 26 -6.00 7.44 0.96
C TYR A 26 -4.75 6.60 1.28
N GLN A 27 -4.59 5.42 0.70
CA GLN A 27 -3.40 4.58 0.87
C GLN A 27 -2.12 5.31 0.44
N ASP A 28 -2.15 6.02 -0.69
CA ASP A 28 -1.05 6.84 -1.17
C ASP A 28 -0.65 7.94 -0.17
N LEU A 29 -1.62 8.59 0.48
CA LEU A 29 -1.36 9.57 1.53
C LEU A 29 -0.81 8.92 2.80
N PHE A 30 -1.31 7.74 3.19
CA PHE A 30 -0.76 7.00 4.32
C PHE A 30 0.73 6.69 4.09
N VAL A 31 1.07 6.14 2.93
CA VAL A 31 2.45 5.83 2.54
C VAL A 31 3.34 7.08 2.61
N LEU A 32 2.90 8.17 1.99
CA LEU A 32 3.67 9.41 1.98
C LEU A 32 3.81 10.02 3.38
N THR A 33 2.78 9.89 4.23
CA THR A 33 2.83 10.34 5.61
C THR A 33 3.84 9.54 6.42
N MET A 34 3.77 8.21 6.36
CA MET A 34 4.69 7.33 7.09
C MET A 34 6.15 7.52 6.66
N LEU A 35 6.38 7.90 5.40
CA LEU A 35 7.70 8.09 4.81
C LEU A 35 8.09 9.56 4.61
N SER A 36 7.40 10.49 5.28
CA SER A 36 7.72 11.93 5.29
C SER A 36 7.88 12.54 3.89
N GLY A 37 6.98 12.18 2.96
CA GLY A 37 6.99 12.67 1.58
C GLY A 37 8.19 12.20 0.75
N LYS A 38 8.67 11.00 1.02
CA LYS A 38 9.83 10.42 0.36
C LYS A 38 9.69 10.47 -1.16
N LYS A 39 10.74 10.97 -1.82
CA LYS A 39 10.94 10.88 -3.28
C LYS A 39 11.85 9.70 -3.63
N ASN A 40 11.72 9.23 -4.89
CA ASN A 40 12.54 8.15 -5.44
C ASN A 40 12.44 6.85 -4.62
N GLY A 41 11.24 6.56 -4.09
CA GLY A 41 10.95 5.32 -3.38
C GLY A 41 10.79 4.14 -4.32
N ARG A 42 10.55 2.95 -3.73
CA ARG A 42 10.30 1.71 -4.45
C ARG A 42 9.06 1.02 -3.92
N TYR A 43 8.23 0.55 -4.84
CA TYR A 43 7.03 -0.19 -4.46
C TYR A 43 6.90 -1.53 -5.21
N LEU A 44 6.14 -2.44 -4.63
CA LEU A 44 5.46 -3.53 -5.31
C LEU A 44 3.94 -3.29 -5.20
N GLU A 45 3.21 -3.62 -6.25
CA GLU A 45 1.76 -3.48 -6.29
C GLU A 45 1.13 -4.75 -6.84
N ILE A 46 0.24 -5.32 -6.07
CA ILE A 46 -0.45 -6.57 -6.35
C ILE A 46 -1.94 -6.25 -6.51
N GLY A 47 -2.51 -6.57 -7.68
CA GLY A 47 -3.84 -6.12 -8.04
C GLY A 47 -3.83 -4.65 -8.46
N GLY A 48 -3.07 -4.32 -9.51
CA GLY A 48 -2.89 -2.94 -9.95
C GLY A 48 -4.14 -2.31 -10.58
N ASN A 49 -5.11 -3.12 -11.01
CA ASN A 49 -6.38 -2.69 -11.61
C ASN A 49 -6.18 -1.55 -12.62
N HIS A 50 -6.98 -0.48 -12.54
CA HIS A 50 -6.86 0.69 -13.40
C HIS A 50 -5.59 1.50 -13.04
N PRO A 51 -4.77 1.92 -14.03
CA PRO A 51 -3.44 2.49 -13.77
C PRO A 51 -3.43 3.87 -13.08
N SER A 52 -4.56 4.55 -12.95
CA SER A 52 -4.61 5.89 -12.35
C SER A 52 -5.83 6.16 -11.48
N ALA A 53 -6.98 5.52 -11.73
CA ALA A 53 -8.18 5.69 -10.92
C ALA A 53 -8.20 4.63 -9.81
N PHE A 54 -8.35 5.07 -8.57
CA PHE A 54 -8.32 4.20 -7.38
C PHE A 54 -7.02 3.38 -7.26
N ASN A 55 -5.91 3.92 -7.78
CA ASN A 55 -4.63 3.21 -7.84
C ASN A 55 -3.68 3.70 -6.74
N ASN A 56 -3.21 2.77 -5.92
CA ASN A 56 -2.44 3.04 -4.70
C ASN A 56 -1.02 3.57 -4.96
N THR A 57 -0.52 3.46 -6.19
CA THR A 57 0.86 3.82 -6.54
C THR A 57 0.97 4.93 -7.58
N TYR A 58 -0.13 5.34 -8.19
CA TYR A 58 -0.13 6.36 -9.23
C TYR A 58 0.49 7.68 -8.76
N LEU A 59 0.01 8.23 -7.64
CA LEU A 59 0.56 9.46 -7.05
C LEU A 59 2.04 9.33 -6.71
N LEU A 60 2.45 8.19 -6.16
CA LEU A 60 3.84 7.90 -5.80
C LEU A 60 4.76 7.94 -7.01
N GLU A 61 4.30 7.39 -8.13
CA GLU A 61 5.05 7.38 -9.38
C GLU A 61 5.12 8.77 -10.01
N THR A 62 3.97 9.44 -10.18
CA THR A 62 3.86 10.66 -10.99
C THR A 62 4.41 11.90 -10.30
N GLU A 63 4.16 12.07 -9.00
CA GLU A 63 4.53 13.26 -8.25
C GLU A 63 5.80 13.08 -7.40
N PHE A 64 6.12 11.83 -7.03
CA PHE A 64 7.24 11.52 -6.13
C PHE A 64 8.36 10.72 -6.79
N ASN A 65 8.25 10.43 -8.10
CA ASN A 65 9.26 9.75 -8.89
C ASN A 65 9.63 8.35 -8.34
N TRP A 66 8.63 7.60 -7.88
CA TRP A 66 8.87 6.26 -7.38
C TRP A 66 9.00 5.25 -8.53
N GLN A 67 9.77 4.20 -8.28
CA GLN A 67 9.93 3.09 -9.19
C GLN A 67 9.21 1.86 -8.62
N GLY A 68 8.52 1.12 -9.48
CA GLY A 68 7.72 0.00 -9.04
C GLY A 68 7.67 -1.18 -9.99
N ILE A 69 7.04 -2.24 -9.48
CA ILE A 69 6.58 -3.39 -10.22
C ILE A 69 5.12 -3.60 -9.82
N SER A 70 4.22 -3.53 -10.78
CA SER A 70 2.81 -3.83 -10.59
C SER A 70 2.48 -5.16 -11.27
N VAL A 71 1.54 -5.91 -10.68
CA VAL A 71 1.00 -7.15 -11.24
C VAL A 71 -0.51 -7.03 -11.28
N GLU A 72 -1.10 -7.37 -12.45
CA GLU A 72 -2.53 -7.35 -12.68
C GLU A 72 -2.91 -8.55 -13.54
N ILE A 73 -3.97 -9.26 -13.18
CA ILE A 73 -4.43 -10.45 -13.91
C ILE A 73 -5.45 -10.10 -15.00
N ASP A 74 -6.19 -8.99 -14.84
CA ASP A 74 -7.23 -8.61 -15.77
C ASP A 74 -6.65 -7.94 -17.03
N GLN A 75 -6.78 -8.64 -18.13
CA GLN A 75 -6.29 -8.18 -19.44
C GLN A 75 -6.93 -6.86 -19.91
N GLN A 76 -8.14 -6.50 -19.42
CA GLN A 76 -8.82 -5.28 -19.85
C GLN A 76 -8.01 -4.01 -19.55
N PHE A 77 -7.19 -4.02 -18.49
CA PHE A 77 -6.38 -2.88 -18.09
C PHE A 77 -5.03 -2.79 -18.80
N GLN A 78 -4.57 -3.87 -19.44
CA GLN A 78 -3.21 -3.96 -20.01
C GLN A 78 -2.83 -2.80 -20.93
N SER A 79 -3.74 -2.41 -21.83
CA SER A 79 -3.49 -1.31 -22.78
C SER A 79 -3.36 0.04 -22.09
N GLN A 80 -4.05 0.24 -20.98
CA GLN A 80 -4.05 1.50 -20.22
C GLN A 80 -2.75 1.68 -19.43
N TRP A 81 -2.13 0.58 -18.98
CA TRP A 81 -0.86 0.59 -18.27
C TRP A 81 0.33 1.07 -19.12
N THR A 82 0.19 1.14 -20.45
CA THR A 82 1.23 1.69 -21.33
C THR A 82 1.52 3.18 -21.07
N ASN A 83 0.61 3.88 -20.39
CA ASN A 83 0.77 5.29 -20.00
C ASN A 83 1.55 5.49 -18.70
N ARG A 84 1.89 4.40 -17.97
CA ARG A 84 2.69 4.45 -16.76
C ARG A 84 4.17 4.29 -17.07
N LEU A 85 5.03 4.91 -16.27
CA LEU A 85 6.51 4.78 -16.41
C LEU A 85 6.99 3.41 -15.92
N ASN A 86 6.33 2.88 -14.89
CA ASN A 86 6.66 1.57 -14.34
C ASN A 86 5.84 0.47 -15.02
N LYS A 87 6.50 -0.68 -15.18
CA LYS A 87 5.87 -1.82 -15.84
C LYS A 87 4.84 -2.50 -14.95
N CYS A 88 3.66 -2.75 -15.50
CA CYS A 88 2.71 -3.71 -14.98
C CYS A 88 2.85 -5.04 -15.73
N TYR A 89 2.93 -6.14 -15.01
CA TYR A 89 2.95 -7.48 -15.56
C TYR A 89 1.53 -8.03 -15.57
N LEU A 90 1.07 -8.47 -16.74
CA LEU A 90 -0.18 -9.24 -16.83
C LEU A 90 0.12 -10.66 -16.36
N ALA A 91 -0.19 -10.95 -15.11
CA ALA A 91 0.15 -12.21 -14.48
C ALA A 91 -0.69 -12.49 -13.24
N ASP A 92 -0.74 -13.75 -12.82
CA ASP A 92 -1.32 -14.17 -11.54
C ASP A 92 -0.33 -13.90 -10.40
N ALA A 93 -0.70 -13.02 -9.47
CA ALA A 93 0.14 -12.63 -8.34
C ALA A 93 0.44 -13.78 -7.38
N THR A 94 -0.41 -14.82 -7.34
CA THR A 94 -0.22 -15.99 -6.47
C THR A 94 0.93 -16.90 -6.92
N THR A 95 1.38 -16.74 -8.16
CA THR A 95 2.46 -17.56 -8.76
C THR A 95 3.54 -16.73 -9.43
N PHE A 96 3.44 -15.40 -9.39
CA PHE A 96 4.38 -14.49 -10.02
C PHE A 96 5.78 -14.58 -9.39
N ASP A 97 6.82 -14.66 -10.22
CA ASP A 97 8.22 -14.70 -9.74
C ASP A 97 8.74 -13.30 -9.41
N TRP A 98 8.42 -12.86 -8.17
CA TRP A 98 8.89 -11.58 -7.63
C TRP A 98 10.40 -11.47 -7.58
N ARG A 99 11.13 -12.58 -7.26
CA ARG A 99 12.60 -12.55 -7.16
C ARG A 99 13.23 -12.27 -8.51
N GLU A 100 12.74 -12.92 -9.56
CA GLU A 100 13.21 -12.66 -10.92
C GLU A 100 12.88 -11.24 -11.38
N ALA A 101 11.65 -10.78 -11.18
CA ALA A 101 11.23 -9.44 -11.56
C ALA A 101 12.06 -8.34 -10.85
N ILE A 102 12.33 -8.49 -9.56
CA ILE A 102 13.19 -7.58 -8.78
C ILE A 102 14.64 -7.61 -9.29
N LYS A 103 15.16 -8.79 -9.57
CA LYS A 103 16.51 -8.96 -10.14
C LYS A 103 16.63 -8.27 -11.50
N ASN A 104 15.62 -8.39 -12.35
CA ASN A 104 15.59 -7.78 -13.68
C ASN A 104 15.55 -6.24 -13.62
N LYS A 105 15.03 -5.64 -12.56
CA LYS A 105 15.14 -4.20 -12.25
C LYS A 105 16.55 -3.80 -11.78
N GLY A 106 17.43 -4.73 -11.51
CA GLY A 106 18.77 -4.47 -10.96
C GLY A 106 18.76 -3.97 -9.52
N TRP A 107 17.67 -4.18 -8.77
CA TRP A 107 17.56 -3.72 -7.40
C TRP A 107 18.31 -4.64 -6.43
N LYS A 108 19.35 -4.07 -5.81
CA LYS A 108 20.22 -4.80 -4.88
C LYS A 108 19.81 -4.69 -3.41
N LYS A 109 19.07 -3.63 -3.05
CA LYS A 109 18.62 -3.40 -1.68
C LYS A 109 17.47 -4.35 -1.35
N LYS A 110 17.54 -4.96 -0.18
CA LYS A 110 16.56 -5.92 0.36
C LYS A 110 15.36 -5.24 1.05
N ARG A 111 15.21 -3.93 0.93
CA ARG A 111 14.10 -3.16 1.49
C ARG A 111 13.42 -2.34 0.41
N PHE A 112 12.11 -2.44 0.38
CA PHE A 112 11.19 -1.60 -0.37
C PHE A 112 10.52 -0.60 0.56
N ASP A 113 9.99 0.46 -0.02
CA ASP A 113 9.30 1.48 0.74
C ASP A 113 7.82 1.12 0.95
N TYR A 114 7.21 0.46 -0.04
CA TYR A 114 5.80 0.14 0.01
C TYR A 114 5.48 -1.18 -0.71
N VAL A 115 4.48 -1.90 -0.20
CA VAL A 115 3.74 -2.91 -0.97
C VAL A 115 2.24 -2.71 -0.76
N SER A 116 1.50 -2.65 -1.85
CA SER A 116 0.05 -2.73 -1.92
C SER A 116 -0.35 -4.17 -2.26
N ILE A 117 -1.27 -4.76 -1.48
CA ILE A 117 -1.75 -6.13 -1.69
C ILE A 117 -3.27 -6.07 -1.70
N ASP A 118 -3.84 -6.12 -2.89
CA ASP A 118 -5.23 -5.80 -3.17
C ASP A 118 -5.72 -6.63 -4.35
N CYS A 119 -6.21 -7.85 -4.07
CA CYS A 119 -6.80 -8.76 -5.04
C CYS A 119 -8.15 -9.23 -4.55
N GLU A 120 -9.01 -9.64 -5.46
CA GLU A 120 -10.28 -10.26 -5.15
C GLU A 120 -10.33 -11.71 -5.65
N PRO A 121 -10.92 -12.61 -4.86
CA PRO A 121 -11.40 -12.49 -3.47
C PRO A 121 -10.25 -12.56 -2.43
N PRO A 122 -10.49 -12.31 -1.14
CA PRO A 122 -9.46 -12.19 -0.09
C PRO A 122 -8.55 -13.40 0.08
N ASP A 123 -8.97 -14.60 -0.27
CA ASP A 123 -8.11 -15.79 -0.24
C ASP A 123 -7.02 -15.71 -1.33
N ILE A 124 -7.28 -15.01 -2.44
CA ILE A 124 -6.29 -14.71 -3.47
C ILE A 124 -5.32 -13.63 -2.96
N THR A 125 -5.82 -12.58 -2.29
CA THR A 125 -4.99 -11.57 -1.64
C THR A 125 -4.04 -12.21 -0.61
N LEU A 126 -4.54 -13.15 0.19
CA LEU A 126 -3.74 -13.88 1.17
C LEU A 126 -2.66 -14.75 0.49
N LYS A 127 -3.02 -15.51 -0.56
CA LYS A 127 -2.05 -16.30 -1.33
C LYS A 127 -0.98 -15.42 -1.99
N ALA A 128 -1.37 -14.23 -2.47
CA ALA A 128 -0.43 -13.28 -3.04
C ALA A 128 0.55 -12.72 -1.98
N LEU A 129 0.09 -12.48 -0.75
CA LEU A 129 0.96 -12.15 0.39
C LEU A 129 1.95 -13.30 0.68
N GLU A 130 1.48 -14.54 0.72
CA GLU A 130 2.30 -15.72 0.95
C GLU A 130 3.33 -15.96 -0.17
N ASN A 131 3.02 -15.55 -1.41
CA ASN A 131 3.94 -15.63 -2.54
C ASN A 131 5.00 -14.52 -2.55
N LEU A 132 4.84 -13.45 -1.76
CA LEU A 132 5.89 -12.43 -1.64
C LEU A 132 7.13 -13.01 -0.95
N PRO A 133 8.34 -12.67 -1.40
CA PRO A 133 9.58 -13.17 -0.80
C PRO A 133 9.93 -12.42 0.50
N LEU A 134 9.06 -12.54 1.52
CA LEU A 134 9.17 -11.86 2.82
C LEU A 134 10.35 -12.36 3.67
N ASP A 135 10.94 -13.50 3.33
CA ASP A 135 12.17 -14.03 3.87
C ASP A 135 13.43 -13.27 3.40
N ASP A 136 13.36 -12.72 2.19
CA ASP A 136 14.46 -12.02 1.54
C ASP A 136 14.32 -10.50 1.59
N TYR A 137 13.09 -9.99 1.58
CA TYR A 137 12.80 -8.57 1.42
C TYR A 137 11.89 -8.06 2.53
N ARG A 138 12.10 -6.81 2.93
CA ARG A 138 11.23 -6.11 3.87
C ARG A 138 10.60 -4.88 3.23
N PHE A 139 9.43 -4.52 3.73
CA PHE A 139 8.66 -3.37 3.27
C PHE A 139 8.52 -2.37 4.42
N SER A 140 8.69 -1.07 4.15
CA SER A 140 8.52 -0.05 5.18
C SER A 140 7.05 0.17 5.52
N VAL A 141 6.18 0.14 4.50
CA VAL A 141 4.71 0.26 4.62
C VAL A 141 4.06 -0.87 3.84
N ILE A 142 2.97 -1.42 4.39
CA ILE A 142 2.14 -2.46 3.75
C ILE A 142 0.68 -2.04 3.89
N THR A 143 -0.09 -2.11 2.82
CA THR A 143 -1.55 -2.10 2.85
C THR A 143 -2.06 -3.45 2.36
N PHE A 144 -3.02 -4.03 3.09
CA PHE A 144 -3.57 -5.35 2.80
C PHE A 144 -5.09 -5.32 2.82
N GLU A 145 -5.69 -5.53 1.65
CA GLU A 145 -7.13 -5.63 1.50
C GLU A 145 -7.63 -7.00 1.93
N SER A 146 -8.64 -6.99 2.79
CA SER A 146 -9.24 -8.21 3.35
C SER A 146 -10.73 -8.33 3.09
N ASP A 147 -11.36 -7.24 2.64
CA ASP A 147 -12.81 -7.15 2.42
C ASP A 147 -13.65 -7.74 3.57
N LEU A 148 -13.25 -7.40 4.80
CA LEU A 148 -13.89 -7.90 6.02
C LEU A 148 -15.42 -7.81 5.97
N TYR A 149 -15.93 -6.70 5.44
CA TYR A 149 -17.36 -6.40 5.37
C TYR A 149 -18.15 -7.40 4.50
N MET A 150 -17.48 -8.07 3.55
CA MET A 150 -18.09 -8.98 2.59
C MET A 150 -17.78 -10.44 2.88
N TYR A 151 -16.55 -10.75 3.27
CA TYR A 151 -16.05 -12.13 3.33
C TYR A 151 -15.75 -12.62 4.76
N GLY A 152 -15.85 -11.73 5.76
CA GLY A 152 -15.57 -12.12 7.14
C GLY A 152 -14.08 -12.08 7.51
N PRO A 153 -13.74 -12.54 8.73
CA PRO A 153 -12.43 -12.26 9.33
C PRO A 153 -11.33 -13.27 9.01
N GLU A 154 -11.61 -14.40 8.35
CA GLU A 154 -10.66 -15.50 8.25
C GLU A 154 -9.34 -15.08 7.59
N CYS A 155 -9.38 -14.53 6.38
CA CYS A 155 -8.17 -14.12 5.65
C CYS A 155 -7.46 -12.97 6.37
N ARG A 156 -8.23 -12.00 6.89
CA ARG A 156 -7.71 -10.91 7.72
C ARG A 156 -6.92 -11.42 8.92
N ASP A 157 -7.47 -12.36 9.66
CA ASP A 157 -6.85 -12.85 10.90
C ASP A 157 -5.60 -13.70 10.61
N ILE A 158 -5.55 -14.40 9.47
CA ILE A 158 -4.36 -15.11 9.02
C ILE A 158 -3.26 -14.12 8.62
N GLN A 159 -3.59 -13.12 7.79
CA GLN A 159 -2.69 -12.06 7.38
C GLN A 159 -2.09 -11.34 8.60
N ARG A 160 -2.93 -11.01 9.62
CA ARG A 160 -2.46 -10.39 10.85
C ARG A 160 -1.44 -11.23 11.60
N ARG A 161 -1.62 -12.55 11.66
CA ARG A 161 -0.62 -13.45 12.27
C ARG A 161 0.68 -13.42 11.49
N ILE A 162 0.63 -13.58 10.18
CA ILE A 162 1.82 -13.57 9.31
C ILE A 162 2.64 -12.29 9.52
N LEU A 163 2.01 -11.12 9.42
CA LEU A 163 2.73 -9.85 9.52
C LEU A 163 3.20 -9.55 10.96
N ASN A 164 2.44 -9.91 11.99
CA ASN A 164 2.88 -9.81 13.38
C ASN A 164 4.10 -10.71 13.66
N ASP A 165 4.10 -11.95 13.19
CA ASP A 165 5.21 -12.90 13.37
C ASP A 165 6.48 -12.40 12.66
N LEU A 166 6.34 -11.66 11.58
CA LEU A 166 7.43 -10.99 10.87
C LEU A 166 7.86 -9.67 11.55
N GLY A 167 7.19 -9.26 12.64
CA GLY A 167 7.54 -8.08 13.43
C GLY A 167 7.09 -6.76 12.82
N TYR A 168 6.07 -6.76 11.96
CA TYR A 168 5.39 -5.54 11.52
C TYR A 168 4.43 -5.03 12.58
N GLN A 169 4.17 -3.72 12.58
CA GLN A 169 3.23 -3.05 13.47
C GLN A 169 1.99 -2.63 12.66
N ILE A 170 0.82 -3.12 13.08
CA ILE A 170 -0.44 -2.62 12.54
C ILE A 170 -0.74 -1.24 13.10
N VAL A 171 -1.05 -0.30 12.23
CA VAL A 171 -1.34 1.11 12.56
C VAL A 171 -2.84 1.37 12.46
N ALA A 172 -3.44 1.09 11.33
CA ALA A 172 -4.88 1.22 11.15
C ALA A 172 -5.49 -0.15 10.86
N ARG A 173 -6.40 -0.57 11.74
CA ARG A 173 -7.10 -1.86 11.64
C ARG A 173 -8.47 -1.65 11.04
N ASP A 174 -8.86 -2.55 10.14
CA ASP A 174 -10.20 -2.56 9.58
C ASP A 174 -10.58 -1.17 9.04
N VAL A 175 -9.68 -0.55 8.28
CA VAL A 175 -9.92 0.77 7.65
C VAL A 175 -11.19 0.68 6.82
N ALA A 176 -12.04 1.71 6.96
CA ALA A 176 -13.32 1.75 6.28
C ALA A 176 -13.33 2.78 5.14
N ASN A 177 -14.13 2.49 4.12
CA ASN A 177 -14.50 3.43 3.08
C ASN A 177 -16.01 3.34 2.85
N GLY A 178 -16.74 4.42 3.13
CA GLY A 178 -18.20 4.44 3.07
C GLY A 178 -18.88 3.45 4.03
N GLY A 179 -18.31 3.22 5.20
CA GLY A 179 -18.80 2.29 6.23
C GLY A 179 -18.34 0.84 6.03
N ASN A 180 -17.73 0.49 4.92
CA ASN A 180 -17.24 -0.85 4.63
C ASN A 180 -15.81 -1.01 5.14
N GLN A 181 -15.62 -1.89 6.12
CA GLN A 181 -14.29 -2.23 6.65
C GLN A 181 -13.62 -3.23 5.70
N PHE A 182 -12.49 -2.86 5.11
CA PHE A 182 -11.93 -3.67 4.03
C PHE A 182 -10.41 -3.87 4.08
N GLU A 183 -9.63 -3.02 4.79
CA GLU A 183 -8.18 -2.99 4.67
C GLU A 183 -7.47 -2.81 6.01
N ASP A 184 -6.26 -3.35 6.14
CA ASP A 184 -5.32 -3.12 7.25
C ASP A 184 -4.07 -2.39 6.76
N TRP A 185 -3.58 -1.40 7.54
CA TRP A 185 -2.37 -0.65 7.25
C TRP A 185 -1.27 -0.94 8.26
N TRP A 186 -0.10 -1.26 7.75
CA TRP A 186 1.05 -1.73 8.50
C TRP A 186 2.30 -0.93 8.23
N ILE A 187 3.20 -0.91 9.22
CA ILE A 187 4.54 -0.32 9.08
C ILE A 187 5.61 -1.27 9.63
N ASP A 188 6.84 -1.07 9.17
CA ASP A 188 8.00 -1.67 9.81
C ASP A 188 8.52 -0.74 10.92
N PRO A 189 8.35 -1.10 12.22
CA PRO A 189 8.77 -0.26 13.34
C PRO A 189 10.30 -0.14 13.46
N GLN A 190 11.06 -0.91 12.68
CA GLN A 190 12.51 -0.77 12.62
C GLN A 190 12.97 0.48 11.87
N VAL A 191 12.10 1.08 11.05
CA VAL A 191 12.44 2.22 10.18
C VAL A 191 11.48 3.40 10.28
N ILE A 192 10.28 3.20 10.84
CA ILE A 192 9.30 4.26 11.06
C ILE A 192 9.08 4.39 12.56
N ASP A 193 9.40 5.56 13.11
CA ASP A 193 9.31 5.82 14.53
C ASP A 193 7.86 6.01 15.01
N ASN A 194 7.62 5.80 16.31
CA ASN A 194 6.29 5.84 16.91
C ASN A 194 5.67 7.25 16.95
N LEU A 195 6.45 8.30 16.84
CA LEU A 195 5.91 9.66 16.72
C LEU A 195 5.26 9.90 15.37
N THR A 196 5.72 9.16 14.35
CA THR A 196 5.14 9.24 13.00
C THR A 196 3.84 8.45 12.91
N TRP A 197 3.82 7.17 13.29
CA TRP A 197 2.65 6.32 13.11
C TRP A 197 1.65 6.35 14.26
N GLY A 198 2.09 6.69 15.48
CA GLY A 198 1.24 6.70 16.67
C GLY A 198 -0.06 7.50 16.52
N PRO A 199 -0.05 8.70 15.93
CA PRO A 199 -1.27 9.50 15.71
C PRO A 199 -2.31 8.86 14.79
N PHE A 200 -1.93 7.83 14.02
CA PHE A 200 -2.79 7.12 13.06
C PHE A 200 -3.35 5.79 13.60
N ILE A 201 -3.01 5.42 14.84
CA ILE A 201 -3.58 4.21 15.46
C ILE A 201 -5.09 4.31 15.47
N SER A 202 -5.75 3.38 14.80
CA SER A 202 -7.19 3.37 14.67
C SER A 202 -7.75 1.95 14.47
N HIS A 203 -9.08 1.83 14.66
CA HIS A 203 -9.81 0.61 14.40
C HIS A 203 -11.18 0.97 13.81
N GLY A 204 -11.50 0.46 12.62
CA GLY A 204 -12.76 0.72 11.93
C GLY A 204 -12.95 2.18 11.51
N ALA A 205 -11.87 2.95 11.44
CA ALA A 205 -11.94 4.36 11.07
C ALA A 205 -12.20 4.53 9.56
N GLU A 206 -13.05 5.49 9.22
CA GLU A 206 -13.15 5.97 7.84
C GLU A 206 -11.80 6.55 7.42
N ALA A 207 -11.24 6.04 6.33
CA ALA A 207 -9.92 6.45 5.84
C ALA A 207 -9.78 7.96 5.69
N ARG A 208 -10.83 8.61 5.16
CA ARG A 208 -10.86 10.06 5.01
C ARG A 208 -10.61 10.80 6.31
N THR A 209 -11.16 10.32 7.43
CA THR A 209 -11.04 11.01 8.74
C THR A 209 -9.63 10.99 9.31
N LEU A 210 -8.75 10.13 8.80
CA LEU A 210 -7.35 10.08 9.18
C LEU A 210 -6.52 11.19 8.52
N PHE A 211 -7.02 11.80 7.43
CA PHE A 211 -6.28 12.78 6.63
C PHE A 211 -7.02 14.10 6.42
N VAL A 212 -8.34 14.12 6.54
CA VAL A 212 -9.17 15.31 6.32
C VAL A 212 -10.02 15.55 7.57
N LYS A 213 -9.84 16.70 8.19
CA LYS A 213 -10.65 17.17 9.33
C LYS A 213 -11.69 18.17 8.85
#